data_3e9bdb974b9b8bbe8138ce4ad8c33d15
#
_entry.id   3e9bdb974b9b8bbe8138ce4ad8c33d15
#
_cell.length_a   1.000
_cell.length_b   1.000
_cell.length_c   1.000
_cell.angle_alpha   90.00
_cell.angle_beta   90.00
_cell.angle_gamma   90.00
#
_symmetry.space_group_name_H-M   'P 1'
#
loop_
_entity.id
_entity.type
_entity.pdbx_description
1 polymer ?
#
loop_
_entity_poly.entity_id
_entity_poly.type
_entity_poly.pdbx_seq_one_letter_code
_entity_poly.pdbx_strand_id
1 'polypeptide(L)'
;PLTWDGLEVLTQQMIANGHTPWCIGLESGAATGWVGTDWLEEILLRQAGPEIYDQWVAHEIPFNHPAIAQALNTFGEIVRDSNQVQGGATGAISIPFGDSPQALFTESPGCYLHRQASFISDFLPSGLVPEETVDVFALPPIQPGQGNPVLVGGIVYGQFNDTPAATALMQHLASVEAHTLWAG
;
A
#
# COMPACT_ATOMS: atom_id res chain seq x y z
N PRO A 1 -11.40 11.92 2.22
CA PRO A 1 -10.77 12.92 3.09
C PRO A 1 -9.64 13.65 2.38
N LEU A 2 -9.47 14.96 2.65
CA LEU A 2 -8.44 15.80 2.04
C LEU A 2 -7.19 15.95 2.93
N THR A 3 -7.27 15.53 4.19
CA THR A 3 -6.18 15.59 5.18
C THR A 3 -6.13 14.31 5.98
N TRP A 4 -4.97 14.02 6.59
CA TRP A 4 -4.80 12.88 7.48
C TRP A 4 -5.73 12.97 8.70
N ASP A 5 -5.81 14.12 9.34
CA ASP A 5 -6.74 14.35 10.45
C ASP A 5 -8.20 14.07 10.04
N GLY A 6 -8.57 14.46 8.82
CA GLY A 6 -9.89 14.14 8.26
C GLY A 6 -10.12 12.64 8.05
N LEU A 7 -9.07 11.90 7.68
CA LEU A 7 -9.12 10.44 7.58
C LEU A 7 -9.23 9.80 8.97
N GLU A 8 -8.48 10.29 9.95
CA GLU A 8 -8.58 9.82 11.34
C GLU A 8 -9.97 10.08 11.94
N VAL A 9 -10.53 11.26 11.74
CA VAL A 9 -11.91 11.57 12.17
C VAL A 9 -12.91 10.61 11.52
N LEU A 10 -12.75 10.31 10.21
CA LEU A 10 -13.60 9.36 9.51
C LEU A 10 -13.49 7.95 10.11
N THR A 11 -12.28 7.45 10.35
CA THR A 11 -12.08 6.12 10.93
C THR A 11 -12.64 6.04 12.36
N GLN A 12 -12.48 7.07 13.16
CA GLN A 12 -13.08 7.13 14.50
C GLN A 12 -14.62 7.15 14.46
N GLN A 13 -15.22 7.84 13.50
CA GLN A 13 -16.68 7.81 13.30
C GLN A 13 -17.16 6.41 12.87
N MET A 14 -16.41 5.70 12.02
CA MET A 14 -16.72 4.31 11.67
C MET A 14 -16.71 3.42 12.91
N ILE A 15 -15.66 3.51 13.74
CA ILE A 15 -15.55 2.72 14.98
C ILE A 15 -16.71 3.04 15.94
N ALA A 16 -17.03 4.32 16.12
CA ALA A 16 -18.14 4.73 16.99
C ALA A 16 -19.49 4.20 16.53
N ASN A 17 -19.65 3.92 15.25
CA ASN A 17 -20.84 3.30 14.65
C ASN A 17 -20.76 1.76 14.57
N GLY A 18 -19.76 1.14 15.18
CA GLY A 18 -19.59 -0.32 15.20
C GLY A 18 -18.98 -0.92 13.94
N HIS A 19 -18.32 -0.10 13.10
CA HIS A 19 -17.67 -0.52 11.86
C HIS A 19 -16.15 -0.60 12.03
N THR A 20 -15.53 -1.54 11.35
CA THR A 20 -14.06 -1.65 11.28
C THR A 20 -13.57 -0.88 10.06
N PRO A 21 -12.71 0.15 10.20
CA PRO A 21 -12.25 0.94 9.07
C PRO A 21 -11.45 0.14 8.05
N TRP A 22 -10.36 -0.53 8.44
CA TRP A 22 -9.34 -0.97 7.52
C TRP A 22 -9.36 -2.47 7.23
N CYS A 23 -9.30 -2.80 5.94
CA CYS A 23 -8.96 -4.11 5.40
C CYS A 23 -7.45 -4.14 5.13
N ILE A 24 -6.67 -4.78 5.98
CA ILE A 24 -5.21 -4.89 5.83
C ILE A 24 -4.83 -6.37 5.84
N GLY A 25 -4.09 -6.81 4.82
CA GLY A 25 -3.49 -8.14 4.73
C GLY A 25 -2.01 -8.01 4.40
N LEU A 26 -1.14 -8.54 5.26
CA LEU A 26 0.31 -8.50 5.11
C LEU A 26 0.90 -9.85 4.71
N GLU A 27 0.10 -10.93 4.75
CA GLU A 27 0.56 -12.26 4.40
C GLU A 27 0.83 -12.34 2.89
N SER A 28 1.96 -12.91 2.50
CA SER A 28 2.42 -13.13 1.12
C SER A 28 3.49 -14.22 1.06
N GLY A 29 3.31 -15.32 1.79
CA GLY A 29 4.29 -16.42 1.85
C GLY A 29 5.66 -15.93 2.28
N ALA A 30 6.69 -16.22 1.47
CA ALA A 30 8.07 -15.81 1.76
C ALA A 30 8.28 -14.28 1.72
N ALA A 31 7.37 -13.53 1.10
CA ALA A 31 7.42 -12.07 1.00
C ALA A 31 6.52 -11.38 2.03
N THR A 32 5.95 -12.12 2.99
CA THR A 32 5.09 -11.55 4.05
C THR A 32 5.70 -10.30 4.66
N GLY A 33 4.90 -9.23 4.75
CA GLY A 33 5.30 -7.94 5.33
C GLY A 33 5.56 -6.83 4.30
N TRP A 34 5.71 -7.13 3.01
CA TRP A 34 5.97 -6.10 1.99
C TRP A 34 4.89 -5.02 1.92
N VAL A 35 3.62 -5.37 2.15
CA VAL A 35 2.52 -4.39 2.24
C VAL A 35 2.74 -3.42 3.40
N GLY A 36 3.30 -3.90 4.52
CA GLY A 36 3.68 -3.04 5.65
C GLY A 36 4.82 -2.10 5.29
N THR A 37 5.78 -2.54 4.46
CA THR A 37 6.83 -1.67 3.92
C THR A 37 6.22 -0.57 3.05
N ASP A 38 5.29 -0.89 2.17
CA ASP A 38 4.58 0.09 1.35
C ASP A 38 3.81 1.13 2.18
N TRP A 39 3.18 0.68 3.27
CA TRP A 39 2.54 1.59 4.22
C TRP A 39 3.55 2.54 4.88
N LEU A 40 4.70 2.00 5.32
CA LEU A 40 5.76 2.78 5.93
C LEU A 40 6.31 3.85 4.97
N GLU A 41 6.58 3.47 3.73
CA GLU A 41 7.09 4.35 2.69
C GLU A 41 6.10 5.48 2.37
N GLU A 42 4.83 5.16 2.21
CA GLU A 42 3.75 6.14 1.98
C GLU A 42 3.61 7.13 3.14
N ILE A 43 3.66 6.64 4.37
CA ILE A 43 3.58 7.48 5.56
C ILE A 43 4.82 8.35 5.68
N LEU A 44 6.02 7.78 5.48
CA LEU A 44 7.28 8.51 5.55
C LEU A 44 7.33 9.67 4.55
N LEU A 45 6.93 9.41 3.30
CA LEU A 45 6.85 10.43 2.26
C LEU A 45 5.92 11.59 2.64
N ARG A 46 4.81 11.30 3.32
CA ARG A 46 3.81 12.30 3.73
C ARG A 46 4.11 12.99 5.05
N GLN A 47 4.93 12.38 5.90
CA GLN A 47 5.37 12.97 7.16
C GLN A 47 6.66 13.77 7.03
N ALA A 48 7.65 13.22 6.32
CA ALA A 48 9.01 13.74 6.28
C ALA A 48 9.44 14.26 4.90
N GLY A 49 8.69 13.94 3.86
CA GLY A 49 8.94 14.37 2.49
C GLY A 49 9.94 13.51 1.71
N PRO A 50 10.06 13.76 0.39
CA PRO A 50 10.90 12.97 -0.51
C PRO A 50 12.38 13.02 -0.15
N GLU A 51 12.88 14.14 0.35
CA GLU A 51 14.31 14.28 0.70
C GLU A 51 14.75 13.28 1.79
N ILE A 52 13.96 13.12 2.85
CA ILE A 52 14.24 12.14 3.92
C ILE A 52 14.07 10.71 3.40
N TYR A 53 13.08 10.49 2.55
CA TYR A 53 12.88 9.20 1.90
C TYR A 53 14.09 8.80 1.04
N ASP A 54 14.60 9.72 0.21
CA ASP A 54 15.76 9.48 -0.65
C ASP A 54 17.02 9.20 0.16
N GLN A 55 17.27 9.97 1.24
CA GLN A 55 18.38 9.75 2.16
C GLN A 55 18.30 8.36 2.85
N TRP A 56 17.09 7.92 3.19
CA TRP A 56 16.89 6.59 3.75
C TRP A 56 17.19 5.49 2.72
N VAL A 57 16.68 5.60 1.51
CA VAL A 57 16.94 4.65 0.41
C VAL A 57 18.42 4.62 0.03
N ALA A 58 19.10 5.77 0.03
CA ALA A 58 20.52 5.88 -0.24
C ALA A 58 21.43 5.44 0.94
N HIS A 59 20.85 5.03 2.08
CA HIS A 59 21.59 4.72 3.33
C HIS A 59 22.40 5.89 3.91
N GLU A 60 22.00 7.13 3.61
CA GLU A 60 22.62 8.33 4.17
C GLU A 60 22.14 8.60 5.61
N ILE A 61 20.93 8.13 5.94
CA ILE A 61 20.40 8.12 7.30
C ILE A 61 20.14 6.68 7.76
N PRO A 62 20.31 6.38 9.07
CA PRO A 62 20.11 5.04 9.60
C PRO A 62 18.62 4.69 9.70
N PHE A 63 18.29 3.40 9.70
CA PHE A 63 16.90 2.90 9.83
C PHE A 63 16.21 3.34 11.13
N ASN A 64 16.97 3.61 12.19
CA ASN A 64 16.44 4.14 13.46
C ASN A 64 16.36 5.67 13.49
N HIS A 65 16.43 6.34 12.34
CA HIS A 65 16.24 7.79 12.26
C HIS A 65 14.85 8.18 12.80
N PRO A 66 14.73 9.31 13.54
CA PRO A 66 13.45 9.72 14.17
C PRO A 66 12.25 9.77 13.21
N ALA A 67 12.47 10.21 11.96
CA ALA A 67 11.39 10.26 10.97
C ALA A 67 10.84 8.86 10.63
N ILE A 68 11.73 7.86 10.51
CA ILE A 68 11.33 6.48 10.23
C ILE A 68 10.62 5.87 11.45
N ALA A 69 11.13 6.11 12.64
CA ALA A 69 10.49 5.70 13.88
C ALA A 69 9.08 6.29 14.04
N GLN A 70 8.91 7.57 13.65
CA GLN A 70 7.61 8.23 13.65
C GLN A 70 6.65 7.59 12.64
N ALA A 71 7.10 7.30 11.42
CA ALA A 71 6.27 6.64 10.40
C ALA A 71 5.83 5.23 10.84
N LEU A 72 6.74 4.47 11.47
CA LEU A 72 6.42 3.17 12.09
C LEU A 72 5.39 3.29 13.21
N ASN A 73 5.46 4.34 14.03
CA ASN A 73 4.48 4.58 15.08
C ASN A 73 3.11 4.91 14.49
N THR A 74 3.04 5.79 13.48
CA THR A 74 1.78 6.13 12.79
C THR A 74 1.13 4.90 12.16
N PHE A 75 1.87 4.04 11.48
CA PHE A 75 1.35 2.75 10.99
C PHE A 75 0.93 1.85 12.15
N GLY A 76 1.74 1.80 13.20
CA GLY A 76 1.47 1.02 14.40
C GLY A 76 0.20 1.45 15.14
N GLU A 77 -0.18 2.72 15.12
CA GLU A 77 -1.45 3.22 15.68
C GLU A 77 -2.65 2.64 14.94
N ILE A 78 -2.54 2.43 13.63
CA ILE A 78 -3.57 1.76 12.83
C ILE A 78 -3.63 0.26 13.16
N VAL A 79 -2.52 -0.48 12.98
CA VAL A 79 -2.56 -1.95 12.98
C VAL A 79 -2.63 -2.58 14.37
N ARG A 80 -2.24 -1.85 15.43
CA ARG A 80 -2.31 -2.36 16.82
C ARG A 80 -3.67 -2.18 17.46
N ASP A 81 -4.50 -1.27 16.96
CA ASP A 81 -5.87 -1.10 17.45
C ASP A 81 -6.79 -2.11 16.78
N SER A 82 -7.29 -3.06 17.59
CA SER A 82 -8.19 -4.12 17.12
C SER A 82 -9.53 -3.61 16.58
N ASN A 83 -9.91 -2.37 16.85
CA ASN A 83 -11.12 -1.76 16.32
C ASN A 83 -10.88 -1.13 14.94
N GLN A 84 -9.63 -0.85 14.59
CA GLN A 84 -9.28 -0.21 13.31
C GLN A 84 -9.09 -1.20 12.17
N VAL A 85 -8.64 -2.42 12.44
CA VAL A 85 -8.28 -3.40 11.40
C VAL A 85 -9.08 -4.68 11.56
N GLN A 86 -9.57 -5.20 10.44
CA GLN A 86 -10.29 -6.47 10.39
C GLN A 86 -9.45 -7.61 11.00
N GLY A 87 -9.98 -8.25 12.05
CA GLY A 87 -9.28 -9.29 12.79
C GLY A 87 -8.12 -8.78 13.66
N GLY A 88 -7.98 -7.45 13.82
CA GLY A 88 -6.91 -6.82 14.59
C GLY A 88 -5.52 -7.09 14.03
N ALA A 89 -4.48 -6.94 14.84
CA ALA A 89 -3.09 -7.18 14.43
C ALA A 89 -2.86 -8.62 13.94
N THR A 90 -3.53 -9.62 14.52
CA THR A 90 -3.45 -11.01 14.07
C THR A 90 -4.07 -11.18 12.68
N GLY A 91 -5.22 -10.57 12.42
CA GLY A 91 -5.83 -10.54 11.10
C GLY A 91 -4.90 -9.90 10.08
N ALA A 92 -4.36 -8.73 10.39
CA ALA A 92 -3.44 -8.02 9.50
C ALA A 92 -2.25 -8.88 9.04
N ILE A 93 -1.62 -9.66 9.92
CA ILE A 93 -0.46 -10.49 9.56
C ILE A 93 -0.80 -11.84 8.94
N SER A 94 -2.05 -12.31 9.06
CA SER A 94 -2.47 -13.64 8.59
C SER A 94 -3.35 -13.62 7.36
N ILE A 95 -4.00 -12.50 7.04
CA ILE A 95 -4.81 -12.36 5.84
C ILE A 95 -3.88 -12.14 4.63
N PRO A 96 -4.01 -12.92 3.54
CA PRO A 96 -3.28 -12.68 2.32
C PRO A 96 -3.58 -11.29 1.74
N PHE A 97 -2.55 -10.64 1.21
CA PHE A 97 -2.69 -9.28 0.67
C PHE A 97 -3.77 -9.17 -0.41
N GLY A 98 -3.88 -10.19 -1.27
CA GLY A 98 -4.88 -10.22 -2.35
C GLY A 98 -6.30 -10.55 -1.87
N ASP A 99 -6.43 -11.17 -0.70
CA ASP A 99 -7.74 -11.51 -0.12
C ASP A 99 -8.28 -10.37 0.77
N SER A 100 -7.39 -9.52 1.28
CA SER A 100 -7.77 -8.48 2.23
C SER A 100 -8.83 -7.50 1.72
N PRO A 101 -8.89 -7.10 0.42
CA PRO A 101 -9.95 -6.22 -0.06
C PRO A 101 -11.31 -6.91 -0.23
N GLN A 102 -11.38 -8.24 -0.22
CA GLN A 102 -12.65 -8.96 -0.44
C GLN A 102 -13.71 -8.64 0.61
N ALA A 103 -13.28 -8.34 1.83
CA ALA A 103 -14.17 -8.01 2.93
C ALA A 103 -14.93 -6.67 2.75
N LEU A 104 -14.47 -5.78 1.85
CA LEU A 104 -15.24 -4.58 1.46
C LEU A 104 -16.55 -4.93 0.74
N PHE A 105 -16.56 -6.02 -0.02
CA PHE A 105 -17.60 -6.35 -1.00
C PHE A 105 -18.54 -7.46 -0.53
N THR A 106 -18.48 -7.83 0.75
CA THR A 106 -19.44 -8.78 1.35
C THR A 106 -20.77 -8.09 1.63
N GLU A 107 -21.86 -8.85 1.74
CA GLU A 107 -23.20 -8.33 2.05
C GLU A 107 -23.22 -7.48 3.35
N SER A 108 -22.42 -7.89 4.32
CA SER A 108 -22.11 -7.11 5.52
C SER A 108 -20.62 -6.85 5.52
N PRO A 109 -20.15 -5.67 5.06
CA PRO A 109 -18.73 -5.40 4.94
C PRO A 109 -17.98 -5.59 6.26
N GLY A 110 -16.91 -6.36 6.19
CA GLY A 110 -16.04 -6.59 7.34
C GLY A 110 -15.10 -5.41 7.64
N CYS A 111 -14.91 -4.54 6.65
CA CYS A 111 -14.13 -3.30 6.70
C CYS A 111 -14.49 -2.41 5.51
N TYR A 112 -14.10 -1.14 5.51
CA TYR A 112 -14.59 -0.15 4.56
C TYR A 112 -13.51 0.58 3.77
N LEU A 113 -12.26 0.48 4.19
CA LEU A 113 -11.11 1.14 3.57
C LEU A 113 -10.03 0.11 3.26
N HIS A 114 -9.41 0.24 2.11
CA HIS A 114 -8.24 -0.55 1.72
C HIS A 114 -7.21 0.38 1.07
N ARG A 115 -5.94 0.20 1.40
CA ARG A 115 -4.84 0.94 0.76
C ARG A 115 -3.91 -0.05 0.08
N GLN A 116 -3.70 0.15 -1.22
CA GLN A 116 -2.77 -0.64 -2.02
C GLN A 116 -2.37 0.12 -3.28
N ALA A 117 -1.35 -0.36 -3.98
CA ALA A 117 -0.99 0.12 -5.31
C ALA A 117 -2.00 -0.37 -6.37
N SER A 118 -1.94 0.20 -7.58
CA SER A 118 -2.95 0.00 -8.64
C SER A 118 -3.17 -1.45 -9.06
N PHE A 119 -2.17 -2.33 -8.94
CA PHE A 119 -2.29 -3.75 -9.27
C PHE A 119 -3.38 -4.48 -8.47
N ILE A 120 -3.85 -3.92 -7.35
CA ILE A 120 -4.90 -4.53 -6.55
C ILE A 120 -6.22 -4.67 -7.30
N SER A 121 -6.41 -3.91 -8.38
CA SER A 121 -7.57 -4.06 -9.27
C SER A 121 -7.78 -5.50 -9.75
N ASP A 122 -6.70 -6.25 -9.96
CA ASP A 122 -6.76 -7.64 -10.42
C ASP A 122 -7.31 -8.62 -9.35
N PHE A 123 -7.35 -8.18 -8.11
CA PHE A 123 -7.84 -8.93 -6.96
C PHE A 123 -9.26 -8.52 -6.54
N LEU A 124 -9.83 -7.50 -7.18
CA LEU A 124 -11.18 -7.02 -6.86
C LEU A 124 -12.24 -7.84 -7.61
N PRO A 125 -13.47 -7.96 -7.06
CA PRO A 125 -14.58 -8.59 -7.76
C PRO A 125 -14.86 -7.92 -9.12
N SER A 126 -15.25 -8.72 -10.10
CA SER A 126 -15.68 -8.18 -11.39
C SER A 126 -16.99 -7.40 -11.27
N GLY A 127 -17.17 -6.40 -12.13
CA GLY A 127 -18.42 -5.62 -12.22
C GLY A 127 -18.52 -4.48 -11.22
N LEU A 128 -17.45 -4.11 -10.56
CA LEU A 128 -17.40 -2.88 -9.76
C LEU A 128 -17.51 -1.65 -10.67
N VAL A 129 -18.33 -0.70 -10.24
CA VAL A 129 -18.51 0.57 -10.94
C VAL A 129 -17.94 1.68 -10.08
N PRO A 130 -16.89 2.39 -10.55
CA PRO A 130 -16.35 3.54 -9.83
C PRO A 130 -17.43 4.57 -9.51
N GLU A 131 -17.35 5.21 -8.36
CA GLU A 131 -18.29 6.20 -7.81
C GLU A 131 -19.68 5.63 -7.45
N GLU A 132 -19.99 4.38 -7.80
CA GLU A 132 -21.27 3.71 -7.43
C GLU A 132 -21.06 2.62 -6.38
N THR A 133 -20.16 1.67 -6.65
CA THR A 133 -19.91 0.52 -5.76
C THR A 133 -18.58 0.60 -5.04
N VAL A 134 -17.64 1.35 -5.59
CA VAL A 134 -16.31 1.61 -5.03
C VAL A 134 -15.86 3.01 -5.42
N ASP A 135 -15.12 3.68 -4.54
CA ASP A 135 -14.47 4.95 -4.83
C ASP A 135 -13.00 4.88 -4.46
N VAL A 136 -12.18 5.73 -5.10
CA VAL A 136 -10.74 5.77 -4.92
C VAL A 136 -10.32 7.18 -4.60
N PHE A 137 -9.49 7.34 -3.58
CA PHE A 137 -8.90 8.63 -3.24
C PHE A 137 -7.39 8.48 -2.96
N ALA A 138 -6.65 9.55 -3.21
CA ALA A 138 -5.24 9.59 -2.84
C ALA A 138 -5.10 9.61 -1.31
N LEU A 139 -4.15 8.84 -0.78
CA LEU A 139 -3.82 8.92 0.65
C LEU A 139 -3.45 10.37 0.98
N PRO A 140 -4.11 11.00 1.96
CA PRO A 140 -3.94 12.43 2.21
C PRO A 140 -2.57 12.78 2.80
N PRO A 141 -2.10 14.03 2.64
CA PRO A 141 -0.87 14.49 3.27
C PRO A 141 -1.02 14.47 4.80
N ILE A 142 0.05 14.05 5.48
CA ILE A 142 0.13 14.03 6.96
C ILE A 142 0.66 15.38 7.46
N GLN A 143 1.75 15.87 6.86
CA GLN A 143 2.30 17.17 7.21
C GLN A 143 1.95 18.22 6.14
N PRO A 144 1.48 19.40 6.55
CA PRO A 144 1.28 20.51 5.62
C PRO A 144 2.58 20.87 4.87
N GLY A 145 2.46 21.10 3.57
CA GLY A 145 3.59 21.51 2.74
C GLY A 145 4.38 20.40 2.06
N GLN A 146 4.15 19.12 2.42
CA GLN A 146 4.80 17.98 1.74
C GLN A 146 4.14 17.62 0.40
N GLY A 147 3.03 18.26 0.05
CA GLY A 147 2.29 17.95 -1.17
C GLY A 147 1.63 16.57 -1.13
N ASN A 148 1.41 16.02 -2.33
CA ASN A 148 0.88 14.66 -2.50
C ASN A 148 1.91 13.82 -3.27
N PRO A 149 2.98 13.36 -2.61
CA PRO A 149 3.96 12.51 -3.28
C PRO A 149 3.30 11.18 -3.66
N VAL A 150 3.76 10.59 -4.75
CA VAL A 150 3.29 9.29 -5.24
C VAL A 150 4.41 8.29 -5.10
N LEU A 151 4.15 7.20 -4.37
CA LEU A 151 5.03 6.05 -4.35
C LEU A 151 4.80 5.24 -5.64
N VAL A 152 5.86 5.03 -6.39
CA VAL A 152 5.83 4.26 -7.64
C VAL A 152 6.67 3.01 -7.47
N GLY A 153 6.09 1.86 -7.76
CA GLY A 153 6.78 0.59 -7.84
C GLY A 153 6.84 0.07 -9.27
N GLY A 154 7.72 -0.91 -9.51
CA GLY A 154 7.86 -1.54 -10.81
C GLY A 154 8.51 -2.91 -10.72
N ILE A 155 8.47 -3.65 -11.83
CA ILE A 155 9.16 -4.91 -11.97
C ILE A 155 10.55 -4.65 -12.53
N VAL A 156 11.57 -5.19 -11.86
CA VAL A 156 12.97 -5.07 -12.28
C VAL A 156 13.48 -6.42 -12.73
N TYR A 157 14.04 -6.47 -13.93
CA TYR A 157 14.72 -7.64 -14.46
C TYR A 157 16.23 -7.44 -14.39
N GLY A 158 16.95 -8.41 -13.82
CA GLY A 158 18.40 -8.39 -13.74
C GLY A 158 19.03 -9.46 -14.62
N GLN A 159 20.04 -9.08 -15.44
CA GLN A 159 20.88 -10.03 -16.19
C GLN A 159 22.10 -10.38 -15.33
N PHE A 160 22.26 -11.67 -14.98
CA PHE A 160 23.34 -12.16 -14.13
C PHE A 160 24.46 -12.85 -14.95
N ASN A 161 24.18 -13.22 -16.20
CA ASN A 161 25.16 -13.80 -17.13
C ASN A 161 25.17 -13.03 -18.45
N ASP A 162 26.33 -12.61 -18.89
CA ASP A 162 26.52 -11.93 -20.18
C ASP A 162 26.64 -12.97 -21.31
N THR A 163 25.47 -13.44 -21.76
CA THR A 163 25.36 -14.34 -22.91
C THR A 163 24.46 -13.72 -23.97
N PRO A 164 24.67 -14.03 -25.26
CA PRO A 164 23.80 -13.55 -26.34
C PRO A 164 22.33 -13.89 -26.13
N ALA A 165 22.02 -15.06 -25.57
CA ALA A 165 20.65 -15.48 -25.28
C ALA A 165 20.02 -14.64 -24.14
N ALA A 166 20.77 -14.40 -23.06
CA ALA A 166 20.29 -13.56 -21.96
C ALA A 166 20.04 -12.12 -22.42
N THR A 167 20.99 -11.56 -23.22
CA THR A 167 20.83 -10.20 -23.78
C THR A 167 19.62 -10.12 -24.71
N ALA A 168 19.40 -11.12 -25.57
CA ALA A 168 18.24 -11.17 -26.47
C ALA A 168 16.93 -11.24 -25.68
N LEU A 169 16.87 -12.01 -24.57
CA LEU A 169 15.71 -12.08 -23.69
C LEU A 169 15.43 -10.71 -23.03
N MET A 170 16.46 -10.06 -22.49
CA MET A 170 16.30 -8.73 -21.87
C MET A 170 15.80 -7.69 -22.87
N GLN A 171 16.32 -7.70 -24.11
CA GLN A 171 15.85 -6.82 -25.17
C GLN A 171 14.38 -7.10 -25.54
N HIS A 172 13.98 -8.37 -25.61
CA HIS A 172 12.58 -8.73 -25.85
C HIS A 172 11.67 -8.27 -24.71
N LEU A 173 12.05 -8.54 -23.46
CA LEU A 173 11.27 -8.10 -22.29
C LEU A 173 11.12 -6.57 -22.21
N ALA A 174 12.10 -5.81 -22.71
CA ALA A 174 12.01 -4.34 -22.78
C ALA A 174 11.28 -3.83 -24.04
N SER A 175 10.81 -4.71 -24.92
CA SER A 175 10.14 -4.31 -26.17
C SER A 175 8.69 -3.89 -25.96
N VAL A 176 8.17 -3.04 -26.85
CA VAL A 176 6.76 -2.65 -26.88
C VAL A 176 5.86 -3.89 -27.08
N GLU A 177 6.29 -4.84 -27.89
CA GLU A 177 5.56 -6.09 -28.16
C GLU A 177 5.32 -6.88 -26.87
N ALA A 178 6.37 -7.11 -26.06
CA ALA A 178 6.23 -7.83 -24.79
C ALA A 178 5.34 -7.08 -23.80
N HIS A 179 5.49 -5.75 -23.70
CA HIS A 179 4.66 -4.93 -22.81
C HIS A 179 3.20 -4.88 -23.25
N THR A 180 2.91 -4.88 -24.55
CA THR A 180 1.52 -4.91 -25.06
C THR A 180 0.83 -6.23 -24.68
N LEU A 181 1.55 -7.36 -24.77
CA LEU A 181 1.01 -8.65 -24.34
C LEU A 181 0.77 -8.72 -22.81
N TRP A 182 1.55 -7.99 -22.05
CA TRP A 182 1.38 -7.96 -20.60
C TRP A 182 0.25 -7.03 -20.14
N ALA A 183 0.06 -5.90 -20.84
CA ALA A 183 -0.93 -4.88 -20.47
C ALA A 183 -2.37 -5.19 -20.97
N GLY A 184 -2.54 -6.20 -21.81
CA GLY A 184 -3.85 -6.63 -22.35
C GLY A 184 -4.44 -7.74 -21.57
#